data_90a3b75e6f96ac02ecb428b06c9f5b3a
#
_entry.id   90a3b75e6f96ac02ecb428b06c9f5b3a
#
_cell.length_a   1.000
_cell.length_b   1.000
_cell.length_c   1.000
_cell.angle_alpha   90.00
_cell.angle_beta   90.00
_cell.angle_gamma   90.00
#
_symmetry.space_group_name_H-M   'P 1'
#
loop_
_entity.id
_entity.type
_entity.pdbx_description
1 polymer ?
#
loop_
_entity_poly.entity_id
_entity_poly.type
_entity_poly.pdbx_seq_one_letter_code
_entity_poly.pdbx_strand_id
1 'polypeptide(L)'
;VWSAGVQASGLGRDLAEQSSVELDRAGRVKVLPDLSVPGHPNVFVVGDMAAVEGVPGVAQGAIQGAKYVANTLKAELGGADPAEREPFQYFDKGSMATVSRFSAVAKIGPLEFSGFIAWLMWLVLHLVYLVGFKTKVSTLLSWTVTFLSTRRGQLTITEQQAFARTRLEQLAVLAAEAKRPATAKRAS
;
A
#
# COMPACT_ATOMS: atom_id res chain seq x y z
N VAL A 1 4.04 -23.16 -8.56
CA VAL A 1 3.63 -21.74 -8.45
C VAL A 1 4.36 -21.16 -7.25
N TRP A 2 5.17 -20.13 -7.43
CA TRP A 2 5.82 -19.40 -6.35
C TRP A 2 4.91 -18.23 -5.95
N SER A 3 4.46 -18.20 -4.70
CA SER A 3 3.68 -17.11 -4.13
C SER A 3 4.48 -16.50 -2.99
N ALA A 4 5.23 -15.45 -3.28
CA ALA A 4 5.98 -14.71 -2.28
C ALA A 4 5.11 -13.60 -1.67
N GLY A 5 5.23 -13.38 -0.35
CA GLY A 5 4.61 -12.26 0.32
C GLY A 5 5.31 -10.93 -0.02
N VAL A 6 4.71 -9.83 0.40
CA VAL A 6 5.30 -8.48 0.34
C VAL A 6 5.80 -8.08 1.73
N GLN A 7 6.87 -7.32 1.76
CA GLN A 7 7.37 -6.65 2.97
C GLN A 7 7.00 -5.18 2.93
N ALA A 8 6.87 -4.57 4.10
CA ALA A 8 6.71 -3.13 4.21
C ALA A 8 7.95 -2.39 3.69
N SER A 9 7.77 -1.13 3.34
CA SER A 9 8.86 -0.24 2.90
C SER A 9 9.96 -0.13 3.95
N GLY A 10 11.21 0.07 3.52
CA GLY A 10 12.34 0.35 4.40
C GLY A 10 12.14 1.57 5.32
N LEU A 11 11.26 2.50 4.93
CA LEU A 11 10.88 3.66 5.74
C LEU A 11 10.36 3.29 7.14
N GLY A 12 9.71 2.11 7.29
CA GLY A 12 9.30 1.60 8.60
C GLY A 12 10.48 1.33 9.55
N ARG A 13 11.59 0.83 9.00
CA ARG A 13 12.86 0.64 9.75
C ARG A 13 13.49 1.97 10.13
N ASP A 14 13.56 2.90 9.19
CA ASP A 14 14.13 4.23 9.45
C ASP A 14 13.35 4.95 10.55
N LEU A 15 12.01 4.81 10.55
CA LEU A 15 11.16 5.32 11.62
C LEU A 15 11.44 4.62 12.94
N ALA A 16 11.56 3.29 12.95
CA ALA A 16 11.83 2.52 14.16
C ALA A 16 13.19 2.86 14.79
N GLU A 17 14.22 3.09 13.99
CA GLU A 17 15.55 3.51 14.44
C GLU A 17 15.51 4.89 15.13
N GLN A 18 14.66 5.80 14.66
CA GLN A 18 14.55 7.16 15.20
C GLN A 18 13.57 7.29 16.37
N SER A 19 12.53 6.48 16.40
CA SER A 19 11.45 6.58 17.40
C SER A 19 11.39 5.41 18.39
N SER A 20 12.23 4.38 18.21
CA SER A 20 12.21 3.15 19.01
C SER A 20 10.88 2.40 18.96
N VAL A 21 10.07 2.62 17.92
CA VAL A 21 8.79 1.91 17.73
C VAL A 21 9.03 0.49 17.26
N GLU A 22 8.20 -0.44 17.72
CA GLU A 22 8.30 -1.84 17.31
C GLU A 22 7.74 -2.07 15.90
N LEU A 23 8.39 -2.99 15.17
CA LEU A 23 7.91 -3.51 13.90
C LEU A 23 7.36 -4.93 14.07
N ASP A 24 6.42 -5.29 13.20
CA ASP A 24 6.00 -6.68 13.07
C ASP A 24 6.96 -7.49 12.16
N ARG A 25 6.65 -8.79 11.97
CA ARG A 25 7.47 -9.70 11.13
C ARG A 25 7.54 -9.29 9.65
N ALA A 26 6.56 -8.52 9.17
CA ALA A 26 6.51 -8.00 7.80
C ALA A 26 7.18 -6.62 7.66
N GLY A 27 7.75 -6.07 8.75
CA GLY A 27 8.37 -4.75 8.80
C GLY A 27 7.37 -3.60 8.90
N ARG A 28 6.11 -3.87 9.29
CA ARG A 28 5.09 -2.85 9.49
C ARG A 28 5.21 -2.26 10.90
N VAL A 29 4.98 -0.96 11.01
CA VAL A 29 5.05 -0.20 12.25
C VAL A 29 3.84 -0.55 13.13
N LYS A 30 4.08 -0.99 14.38
CA LYS A 30 3.01 -1.16 15.36
C LYS A 30 2.52 0.21 15.83
N VAL A 31 1.26 0.51 15.57
CA VAL A 31 0.62 1.77 15.90
C VAL A 31 -0.38 1.61 17.06
N LEU A 32 -0.70 2.71 17.72
CA LEU A 32 -1.77 2.78 18.69
C LEU A 32 -3.15 2.67 18.01
N PRO A 33 -4.24 2.45 18.77
CA PRO A 33 -5.59 2.36 18.21
C PRO A 33 -6.03 3.59 17.40
N ASP A 34 -5.46 4.76 17.65
CA ASP A 34 -5.67 6.02 16.94
C ASP A 34 -4.71 6.19 15.74
N LEU A 35 -4.01 5.14 15.34
CA LEU A 35 -3.02 5.09 14.26
C LEU A 35 -1.78 5.96 14.49
N SER A 36 -1.61 6.53 15.68
CA SER A 36 -0.39 7.24 16.04
C SER A 36 0.75 6.29 16.43
N VAL A 37 1.97 6.78 16.34
CA VAL A 37 3.17 6.06 16.76
C VAL A 37 3.32 6.15 18.28
N PRO A 38 3.55 5.04 19.00
CA PRO A 38 3.79 5.05 20.44
C PRO A 38 4.87 6.07 20.83
N GLY A 39 4.56 6.95 21.80
CA GLY A 39 5.46 8.03 22.24
C GLY A 39 5.53 9.25 21.31
N HIS A 40 4.89 9.20 20.14
CA HIS A 40 4.91 10.29 19.15
C HIS A 40 3.48 10.61 18.66
N PRO A 41 2.64 11.29 19.45
CA PRO A 41 1.22 11.50 19.15
C PRO A 41 0.96 12.31 17.89
N ASN A 42 1.95 13.03 17.38
CA ASN A 42 1.84 13.82 16.14
C ASN A 42 2.31 13.05 14.89
N VAL A 43 2.73 11.78 15.04
CA VAL A 43 3.19 10.93 13.95
C VAL A 43 2.20 9.80 13.74
N PHE A 44 1.67 9.69 12.53
CA PHE A 44 0.70 8.66 12.17
C PHE A 44 1.25 7.76 11.08
N VAL A 45 0.94 6.47 11.16
CA VAL A 45 1.24 5.50 10.12
C VAL A 45 -0.04 4.82 9.68
N VAL A 46 -0.29 4.80 8.36
CA VAL A 46 -1.51 4.24 7.77
C VAL A 46 -1.20 3.34 6.57
N GLY A 47 -2.15 2.52 6.18
CA GLY A 47 -2.03 1.62 5.02
C GLY A 47 -1.08 0.47 5.27
N ASP A 48 -0.41 0.02 4.20
CA ASP A 48 0.42 -1.20 4.21
C ASP A 48 1.65 -1.12 5.11
N MET A 49 2.01 0.07 5.56
CA MET A 49 3.09 0.28 6.54
C MET A 49 2.65 0.15 8.00
N ALA A 50 1.36 0.22 8.28
CA ALA A 50 0.81 0.12 9.63
C ALA A 50 0.45 -1.33 9.98
N ALA A 51 0.86 -1.79 11.15
CA ALA A 51 0.38 -3.02 11.75
C ALA A 51 -0.84 -2.69 12.64
N VAL A 52 -2.03 -2.74 12.05
CA VAL A 52 -3.30 -2.51 12.75
C VAL A 52 -4.01 -3.85 12.90
N GLU A 53 -4.41 -4.19 14.12
CA GLU A 53 -5.10 -5.45 14.40
C GLU A 53 -6.46 -5.50 13.68
N GLY A 54 -6.76 -6.63 13.05
CA GLY A 54 -8.03 -6.84 12.33
C GLY A 54 -8.15 -6.10 10.99
N VAL A 55 -7.13 -5.32 10.57
CA VAL A 55 -7.14 -4.61 9.29
C VAL A 55 -6.28 -5.35 8.27
N PRO A 56 -6.86 -5.88 7.20
CA PRO A 56 -6.08 -6.51 6.13
C PRO A 56 -5.26 -5.48 5.33
N GLY A 57 -4.15 -5.92 4.72
CA GLY A 57 -3.33 -5.10 3.82
C GLY A 57 -4.02 -4.88 2.47
N VAL A 58 -5.08 -4.11 2.47
CA VAL A 58 -5.88 -3.77 1.29
C VAL A 58 -6.08 -2.26 1.18
N ALA A 59 -6.32 -1.78 -0.03
CA ALA A 59 -6.51 -0.34 -0.30
C ALA A 59 -7.57 0.32 0.60
N GLN A 60 -8.60 -0.41 1.00
CA GLN A 60 -9.65 0.12 1.89
C GLN A 60 -9.14 0.44 3.29
N GLY A 61 -8.21 -0.35 3.83
CA GLY A 61 -7.54 -0.05 5.11
C GLY A 61 -6.77 1.27 5.03
N ALA A 62 -6.01 1.47 3.94
CA ALA A 62 -5.27 2.71 3.71
C ALA A 62 -6.18 3.94 3.53
N ILE A 63 -7.24 3.83 2.72
CA ILE A 63 -8.18 4.93 2.45
C ILE A 63 -8.93 5.34 3.72
N GLN A 64 -9.43 4.37 4.49
CA GLN A 64 -10.19 4.65 5.71
C GLN A 64 -9.26 5.20 6.81
N GLY A 65 -8.07 4.62 6.98
CA GLY A 65 -7.07 5.12 7.92
C GLY A 65 -6.62 6.55 7.59
N ALA A 66 -6.34 6.84 6.32
CA ALA A 66 -5.98 8.20 5.89
C ALA A 66 -7.11 9.21 6.13
N LYS A 67 -8.36 8.81 5.87
CA LYS A 67 -9.52 9.67 6.15
C LYS A 67 -9.70 9.91 7.64
N TYR A 68 -9.52 8.87 8.46
CA TYR A 68 -9.57 8.99 9.92
C TYR A 68 -8.52 9.99 10.41
N VAL A 69 -7.25 9.82 10.05
CA VAL A 69 -6.15 10.72 10.43
C VAL A 69 -6.41 12.16 9.97
N ALA A 70 -6.88 12.35 8.74
CA ALA A 70 -7.19 13.68 8.22
C ALA A 70 -8.31 14.37 9.03
N ASN A 71 -9.33 13.64 9.45
CA ASN A 71 -10.41 14.17 10.30
C ASN A 71 -9.91 14.47 11.72
N THR A 72 -9.09 13.60 12.29
CA THR A 72 -8.46 13.79 13.60
C THR A 72 -7.61 15.06 13.61
N LEU A 73 -6.70 15.21 12.66
CA LEU A 73 -5.86 16.41 12.54
C LEU A 73 -6.70 17.68 12.33
N LYS A 74 -7.76 17.60 11.53
CA LYS A 74 -8.66 18.74 11.33
C LYS A 74 -9.38 19.14 12.63
N ALA A 75 -9.81 18.19 13.44
CA ALA A 75 -10.45 18.44 14.72
C ALA A 75 -9.47 19.09 15.71
N GLU A 76 -8.24 18.58 15.80
CA GLU A 76 -7.19 19.11 16.68
C GLU A 76 -6.74 20.52 16.28
N LEU A 77 -6.63 20.80 14.98
CA LEU A 77 -6.41 22.16 14.49
C LEU A 77 -7.58 23.11 14.82
N GLY A 78 -8.77 22.56 15.04
CA GLY A 78 -9.94 23.26 15.52
C GLY A 78 -10.04 23.37 17.06
N GLY A 79 -9.05 22.85 17.80
CA GLY A 79 -8.97 22.93 19.26
C GLY A 79 -9.46 21.68 20.02
N ALA A 80 -9.69 20.55 19.35
CA ALA A 80 -9.98 19.28 20.02
C ALA A 80 -8.75 18.76 20.78
N ASP A 81 -8.98 18.12 21.94
CA ASP A 81 -7.91 17.54 22.75
C ASP A 81 -7.40 16.23 22.10
N PRO A 82 -6.09 16.09 21.82
CA PRO A 82 -5.51 14.84 21.35
C PRO A 82 -5.71 13.64 22.27
N ALA A 83 -5.95 13.86 23.56
CA ALA A 83 -6.23 12.80 24.53
C ALA A 83 -7.62 12.16 24.36
N GLU A 84 -8.54 12.83 23.67
CA GLU A 84 -9.90 12.38 23.41
C GLU A 84 -10.08 11.69 22.05
N ARG A 85 -9.00 11.25 21.42
CA ARG A 85 -9.06 10.56 20.13
C ARG A 85 -9.82 9.24 20.24
N GLU A 86 -10.85 9.10 19.43
CA GLU A 86 -11.56 7.84 19.27
C GLU A 86 -10.68 6.81 18.52
N PRO A 87 -10.73 5.52 18.89
CA PRO A 87 -10.01 4.48 18.14
C PRO A 87 -10.45 4.39 16.68
N PHE A 88 -9.51 4.13 15.79
CA PHE A 88 -9.82 3.84 14.40
C PHE A 88 -10.62 2.54 14.27
N GLN A 89 -11.74 2.61 13.57
CA GLN A 89 -12.59 1.45 13.28
C GLN A 89 -12.59 1.17 11.78
N TYR A 90 -12.09 0.00 11.42
CA TYR A 90 -12.11 -0.47 10.04
C TYR A 90 -13.47 -1.05 9.70
N PHE A 91 -14.05 -0.60 8.61
CA PHE A 91 -15.26 -1.16 8.04
C PHE A 91 -14.91 -2.00 6.81
N ASP A 92 -15.13 -3.32 6.88
CA ASP A 92 -14.91 -4.22 5.75
C ASP A 92 -16.01 -4.04 4.70
N LYS A 93 -15.63 -3.54 3.54
CA LYS A 93 -16.51 -3.36 2.37
C LYS A 93 -16.55 -4.57 1.45
N GLY A 94 -15.85 -5.64 1.83
CA GLY A 94 -15.68 -6.83 1.02
C GLY A 94 -14.37 -6.84 0.23
N SER A 95 -14.20 -7.89 -0.54
CA SER A 95 -12.99 -8.14 -1.32
C SER A 95 -13.32 -8.47 -2.78
N MET A 96 -12.42 -8.10 -3.68
CA MET A 96 -12.54 -8.41 -5.10
C MET A 96 -11.18 -8.76 -5.69
N ALA A 97 -11.18 -9.73 -6.62
CA ALA A 97 -9.97 -10.09 -7.36
C ALA A 97 -10.32 -10.44 -8.81
N THR A 98 -9.56 -9.89 -9.77
CA THR A 98 -9.63 -10.30 -11.16
C THR A 98 -8.82 -11.59 -11.37
N VAL A 99 -9.44 -12.57 -12.00
CA VAL A 99 -8.81 -13.86 -12.32
C VAL A 99 -8.29 -13.86 -13.76
N SER A 100 -9.08 -13.31 -14.66
CA SER A 100 -8.71 -13.19 -16.07
C SER A 100 -9.53 -12.09 -16.75
N ARG A 101 -9.33 -11.93 -18.06
CA ARG A 101 -10.13 -11.02 -18.87
C ARG A 101 -11.62 -11.39 -18.78
N PHE A 102 -12.45 -10.43 -18.38
CA PHE A 102 -13.89 -10.58 -18.18
C PHE A 102 -14.28 -11.59 -17.07
N SER A 103 -13.36 -11.94 -16.20
CA SER A 103 -13.62 -12.84 -15.07
C SER A 103 -12.98 -12.32 -13.79
N ALA A 104 -13.78 -12.23 -12.75
CA ALA A 104 -13.39 -11.84 -11.41
C ALA A 104 -14.18 -12.62 -10.37
N VAL A 105 -13.77 -12.49 -9.12
CA VAL A 105 -14.52 -12.91 -7.95
C VAL A 105 -14.72 -11.71 -7.04
N ALA A 106 -15.86 -11.62 -6.39
CA ALA A 106 -16.17 -10.57 -5.44
C ALA A 106 -16.99 -11.13 -4.28
N LYS A 107 -16.66 -10.67 -3.06
CA LYS A 107 -17.42 -10.99 -1.85
C LYS A 107 -17.77 -9.68 -1.16
N ILE A 108 -19.06 -9.45 -0.93
CA ILE A 108 -19.61 -8.27 -0.26
C ILE A 108 -20.55 -8.76 0.85
N GLY A 109 -20.08 -8.73 2.09
CA GLY A 109 -20.80 -9.35 3.20
C GLY A 109 -21.04 -10.84 2.93
N PRO A 110 -22.29 -11.34 2.98
CA PRO A 110 -22.63 -12.74 2.71
C PRO A 110 -22.77 -13.07 1.21
N LEU A 111 -22.75 -12.07 0.34
CA LEU A 111 -22.97 -12.25 -1.10
C LEU A 111 -21.64 -12.52 -1.83
N GLU A 112 -21.65 -13.57 -2.65
CA GLU A 112 -20.51 -13.95 -3.48
C GLU A 112 -20.89 -13.87 -4.96
N PHE A 113 -20.05 -13.19 -5.74
CA PHE A 113 -20.22 -13.00 -7.17
C PHE A 113 -19.01 -13.56 -7.90
N SER A 114 -19.21 -14.07 -9.12
CA SER A 114 -18.14 -14.58 -9.96
C SER A 114 -18.37 -14.26 -11.44
N GLY A 115 -17.32 -14.44 -12.24
CA GLY A 115 -17.38 -14.30 -13.69
C GLY A 115 -17.51 -12.84 -14.14
N PHE A 116 -18.30 -12.62 -15.20
CA PHE A 116 -18.44 -11.33 -15.86
C PHE A 116 -19.10 -10.27 -14.97
N ILE A 117 -20.07 -10.63 -14.15
CA ILE A 117 -20.75 -9.69 -13.25
C ILE A 117 -19.77 -9.15 -12.20
N ALA A 118 -19.00 -10.03 -11.56
CA ALA A 118 -17.98 -9.62 -10.61
C ALA A 118 -16.90 -8.77 -11.27
N TRP A 119 -16.54 -9.06 -12.53
CA TRP A 119 -15.59 -8.26 -13.29
C TRP A 119 -16.15 -6.86 -13.61
N LEU A 120 -17.41 -6.73 -13.97
CA LEU A 120 -18.04 -5.44 -14.20
C LEU A 120 -18.12 -4.61 -12.91
N MET A 121 -18.47 -5.25 -11.79
CA MET A 121 -18.46 -4.61 -10.46
C MET A 121 -17.06 -4.11 -10.11
N TRP A 122 -16.03 -4.92 -10.35
CA TRP A 122 -14.64 -4.55 -10.14
C TRP A 122 -14.25 -3.32 -10.98
N LEU A 123 -14.60 -3.32 -12.27
CA LEU A 123 -14.29 -2.22 -13.19
C LEU A 123 -14.94 -0.90 -12.74
N VAL A 124 -16.24 -0.93 -12.43
CA VAL A 124 -16.97 0.25 -11.98
C VAL A 124 -16.42 0.78 -10.66
N LEU A 125 -16.17 -0.12 -9.68
CA LEU A 125 -15.63 0.27 -8.38
C LEU A 125 -14.28 0.97 -8.54
N HIS A 126 -13.37 0.39 -9.30
CA HIS A 126 -12.03 0.96 -9.48
C HIS A 126 -12.07 2.30 -10.21
N LEU A 127 -12.94 2.44 -11.22
CA LEU A 127 -13.12 3.71 -11.91
C LEU A 127 -13.70 4.82 -11.00
N VAL A 128 -14.59 4.46 -10.06
CA VAL A 128 -15.15 5.41 -9.08
C VAL A 128 -14.07 5.89 -8.12
N TYR A 129 -13.20 4.98 -7.62
CA TYR A 129 -12.13 5.32 -6.67
C TYR A 129 -10.94 6.05 -7.30
N LEU A 130 -10.80 6.06 -8.63
CA LEU A 130 -9.76 6.86 -9.28
C LEU A 130 -9.97 8.36 -9.02
N VAL A 131 -8.88 9.03 -8.64
CA VAL A 131 -8.89 10.48 -8.38
C VAL A 131 -8.71 11.26 -9.68
N GLY A 132 -9.52 12.30 -9.86
CA GLY A 132 -9.44 13.22 -10.98
C GLY A 132 -10.20 12.77 -12.22
N PHE A 133 -10.97 13.71 -12.81
CA PHE A 133 -11.79 13.46 -13.99
C PHE A 133 -10.95 13.02 -15.20
N LYS A 134 -9.85 13.72 -15.46
CA LYS A 134 -8.92 13.39 -16.55
C LYS A 134 -8.42 11.95 -16.45
N THR A 135 -8.03 11.52 -15.24
CA THR A 135 -7.54 10.17 -14.99
C THR A 135 -8.63 9.13 -15.24
N LYS A 136 -9.86 9.38 -14.80
CA LYS A 136 -11.01 8.48 -15.06
C LYS A 136 -11.26 8.29 -16.55
N VAL A 137 -11.31 9.38 -17.31
CA VAL A 137 -11.54 9.33 -18.76
C VAL A 137 -10.39 8.63 -19.48
N SER A 138 -9.15 8.98 -19.18
CA SER A 138 -7.96 8.36 -19.78
C SER A 138 -7.89 6.85 -19.47
N THR A 139 -8.19 6.45 -18.25
CA THR A 139 -8.23 5.03 -17.85
C THR A 139 -9.35 4.29 -18.57
N LEU A 140 -10.54 4.87 -18.66
CA LEU A 140 -11.65 4.26 -19.37
C LEU A 140 -11.33 4.02 -20.85
N LEU A 141 -10.76 5.02 -21.52
CA LEU A 141 -10.33 4.88 -22.91
C LEU A 141 -9.23 3.82 -23.08
N SER A 142 -8.22 3.84 -22.21
CA SER A 142 -7.13 2.84 -22.20
C SER A 142 -7.67 1.44 -21.97
N TRP A 143 -8.58 1.25 -21.04
CA TRP A 143 -9.21 -0.06 -20.78
C TRP A 143 -10.08 -0.51 -21.95
N THR A 144 -10.83 0.39 -22.57
CA THR A 144 -11.63 0.08 -23.76
C THR A 144 -10.73 -0.47 -24.87
N VAL A 145 -9.63 0.21 -25.18
CA VAL A 145 -8.66 -0.26 -26.16
C VAL A 145 -8.05 -1.60 -25.76
N THR A 146 -7.67 -1.75 -24.49
CA THR A 146 -7.05 -2.99 -23.97
C THR A 146 -8.02 -4.18 -24.01
N PHE A 147 -9.29 -3.96 -23.67
CA PHE A 147 -10.29 -5.01 -23.66
C PHE A 147 -10.78 -5.39 -25.05
N LEU A 148 -10.78 -4.47 -26.00
CA LEU A 148 -11.11 -4.74 -27.41
C LEU A 148 -9.91 -5.30 -28.19
N SER A 149 -8.68 -5.02 -27.74
CA SER A 149 -7.45 -5.49 -28.37
C SER A 149 -7.08 -6.88 -27.89
N THR A 150 -6.64 -7.74 -28.80
CA THR A 150 -6.05 -9.05 -28.49
C THR A 150 -4.55 -8.99 -28.15
N ARG A 151 -3.93 -7.80 -28.26
CA ARG A 151 -2.50 -7.61 -28.00
C ARG A 151 -2.21 -7.70 -26.50
N ARG A 152 -1.31 -8.58 -26.12
CA ARG A 152 -0.78 -8.73 -24.75
C ARG A 152 0.36 -7.72 -24.49
N GLY A 153 0.13 -6.43 -24.72
CA GLY A 153 1.16 -5.40 -24.60
C GLY A 153 1.64 -5.09 -23.17
N GLN A 154 1.00 -5.65 -22.13
CA GLN A 154 1.33 -5.34 -20.74
C GLN A 154 2.21 -6.40 -20.05
N LEU A 155 2.69 -7.40 -20.76
CA LEU A 155 3.46 -8.51 -20.17
C LEU A 155 4.98 -8.32 -20.24
N THR A 156 5.46 -7.24 -20.81
CA THR A 156 6.89 -6.98 -20.89
C THR A 156 7.30 -5.93 -19.86
N ILE A 157 7.76 -6.39 -18.71
CA ILE A 157 8.92 -5.75 -18.09
C ILE A 157 10.00 -5.91 -19.16
N THR A 158 10.33 -4.85 -19.88
CA THR A 158 11.38 -4.92 -20.88
C THR A 158 12.67 -5.33 -20.17
N GLU A 159 13.44 -6.25 -20.76
CA GLU A 159 14.76 -6.65 -20.22
C GLU A 159 15.60 -5.42 -19.84
N GLN A 160 15.47 -4.33 -20.60
CA GLN A 160 16.10 -3.04 -20.29
C GLN A 160 15.70 -2.44 -18.94
N GLN A 161 14.44 -2.53 -18.54
CA GLN A 161 14.00 -2.02 -17.23
C GLN A 161 14.47 -2.92 -16.08
N ALA A 162 14.46 -4.24 -16.28
CA ALA A 162 15.03 -5.18 -15.33
C ALA A 162 16.54 -4.97 -15.20
N PHE A 163 17.26 -4.83 -16.32
CA PHE A 163 18.70 -4.55 -16.33
C PHE A 163 19.05 -3.21 -15.68
N ALA A 164 18.32 -2.15 -15.98
CA ALA A 164 18.56 -0.83 -15.39
C ALA A 164 18.36 -0.86 -13.87
N ARG A 165 17.34 -1.53 -13.39
CA ARG A 165 17.07 -1.68 -11.96
C ARG A 165 18.17 -2.47 -11.25
N THR A 166 18.57 -3.61 -11.80
CA THR A 166 19.66 -4.44 -11.26
C THR A 166 20.98 -3.67 -11.22
N ARG A 167 21.27 -2.88 -12.26
CA ARG A 167 22.47 -2.03 -12.30
C ARG A 167 22.45 -0.93 -11.26
N LEU A 168 21.32 -0.27 -11.05
CA LEU A 168 21.18 0.75 -10.00
C LEU A 168 21.34 0.17 -8.59
N GLU A 169 20.78 -1.02 -8.35
CA GLU A 169 20.96 -1.74 -7.09
C GLU A 169 22.42 -2.14 -6.85
N GLN A 170 23.12 -2.65 -7.89
CA GLN A 170 24.55 -2.95 -7.81
C GLN A 170 25.41 -1.70 -7.53
N LEU A 171 25.13 -0.59 -8.21
CA LEU A 171 25.83 0.68 -7.98
C LEU A 171 25.58 1.22 -6.57
N ALA A 172 24.37 1.08 -6.04
CA ALA A 172 24.05 1.47 -4.67
C ALA A 172 24.83 0.64 -3.63
N VAL A 173 24.95 -0.68 -3.85
CA VAL A 173 25.76 -1.57 -3.00
C VAL A 173 27.23 -1.17 -3.05
N LEU A 174 27.81 -1.00 -4.24
CA LEU A 174 29.21 -0.58 -4.42
C LEU A 174 29.50 0.80 -3.78
N ALA A 175 28.55 1.73 -3.91
CA ALA A 175 28.68 3.05 -3.29
C ALA A 175 28.61 2.96 -1.74
N ALA A 176 27.80 2.06 -1.20
CA ALA A 176 27.74 1.81 0.24
C ALA A 176 29.02 1.15 0.76
N GLU A 177 29.60 0.21 0.00
CA GLU A 177 30.89 -0.42 0.34
C GLU A 177 32.05 0.58 0.28
N ALA A 178 32.06 1.48 -0.71
CA ALA A 178 33.08 2.51 -0.85
C ALA A 178 33.05 3.55 0.30
N LYS A 179 31.90 3.75 0.91
CA LYS A 179 31.72 4.65 2.06
C LYS A 179 32.09 4.01 3.43
N ARG A 180 32.32 2.69 3.48
CA ARG A 180 32.77 2.04 4.72
C ARG A 180 34.19 2.48 5.06
N PRO A 181 34.44 3.05 6.25
CA PRO A 181 35.78 3.49 6.64
C PRO A 181 36.74 2.31 6.67
N ALA A 182 37.99 2.54 6.23
CA ALA A 182 39.04 1.53 6.08
C ALA A 182 39.43 0.81 7.39
N THR A 183 38.94 1.27 8.53
CA THR A 183 39.18 0.71 9.85
C THR A 183 38.46 -0.63 10.11
N ALA A 184 37.43 -0.97 9.30
CA ALA A 184 36.70 -2.24 9.45
C ALA A 184 37.38 -3.44 8.74
N LYS A 185 38.39 -3.23 7.92
CA LYS A 185 39.11 -4.29 7.17
C LYS A 185 40.29 -4.93 7.92
N ARG A 186 40.60 -4.52 9.15
CA ARG A 186 41.72 -5.08 9.96
C ARG A 186 41.30 -5.94 11.15
N ALA A 187 40.02 -6.27 11.29
CA ALA A 187 39.47 -7.06 12.41
C ALA A 187 38.81 -8.39 11.98
N SER A 188 39.20 -8.95 10.83
CA SER A 188 38.82 -10.31 10.43
C SER A 188 40.06 -11.15 10.08
#